data_ec4f65ae7ea8a073d4fb2715d1003c79
#
_entry.id   ec4f65ae7ea8a073d4fb2715d1003c79
#
_cell.length_a   1.000
_cell.length_b   1.000
_cell.length_c   1.000
_cell.angle_alpha   90.00
_cell.angle_beta   90.00
_cell.angle_gamma   90.00
#
_symmetry.space_group_name_H-M   'P 1'
#
loop_
_entity.id
_entity.type
_entity.pdbx_description
1 polymer ?
#
loop_
_entity_poly.entity_id
_entity_poly.type
_entity_poly.pdbx_seq_one_letter_code
_entity_poly.pdbx_strand_id
1 'polypeptide(L)'
;MPTDHAIGRALPGWRTAAVLALWFAAALVVGAAGLFRADPSQPPLVILIAIAGPPIVFALAYRGSIAFREFVLSLDLRLLTAVQSWRVIGGVFVAFNAHRMLPALFAYPAGYGDLLVGALAPFALLALIDRRPGWQRNVLCLNILGLLDFVGAIGTGLLASDGPLGLLRSEISADPLTALPLALIPGFAVPLWILVHITALLQLRRLNAPQAMQVAVPAH
;
A
#
# COMPACT_ATOMS: atom_id res chain seq x y z
N MET A 1 26.34 -6.08 -19.27
CA MET A 1 25.04 -5.40 -19.23
C MET A 1 24.00 -6.41 -18.80
N PRO A 2 23.30 -6.27 -17.67
CA PRO A 2 22.18 -7.16 -17.37
C PRO A 2 21.11 -6.90 -18.43
N THR A 3 20.67 -7.97 -19.05
CA THR A 3 19.72 -7.94 -20.16
C THR A 3 18.41 -7.27 -19.72
N ASP A 4 17.90 -6.40 -20.56
CA ASP A 4 16.68 -5.59 -20.39
C ASP A 4 15.40 -6.44 -20.11
N HIS A 5 15.53 -7.77 -20.22
CA HIS A 5 14.45 -8.75 -20.01
C HIS A 5 14.13 -9.08 -18.54
N ALA A 6 14.94 -8.62 -17.58
CA ALA A 6 14.77 -8.99 -16.16
C ALA A 6 13.71 -8.16 -15.39
N ILE A 7 13.30 -7.00 -15.92
CA ILE A 7 12.26 -6.16 -15.30
C ILE A 7 10.90 -6.53 -15.88
N GLY A 8 9.93 -6.77 -15.02
CA GLY A 8 8.53 -6.96 -15.43
C GLY A 8 8.03 -5.75 -16.23
N ARG A 9 7.33 -5.99 -17.32
CA ARG A 9 6.78 -4.99 -18.24
C ARG A 9 5.31 -5.22 -18.53
N ALA A 10 4.69 -6.22 -17.90
CA ALA A 10 3.29 -6.51 -18.12
C ALA A 10 2.41 -5.45 -17.43
N LEU A 11 1.48 -4.89 -18.17
CA LEU A 11 0.43 -4.06 -17.60
C LEU A 11 -0.65 -4.95 -16.97
N PRO A 12 -1.31 -4.48 -15.90
CA PRO A 12 -2.46 -5.18 -15.33
C PRO A 12 -3.54 -5.39 -16.39
N GLY A 13 -3.92 -6.63 -16.62
CA GLY A 13 -4.96 -6.96 -17.60
C GLY A 13 -6.37 -6.72 -17.03
N TRP A 14 -7.42 -6.92 -17.87
CA TRP A 14 -8.81 -6.75 -17.48
C TRP A 14 -9.23 -7.56 -16.25
N ARG A 15 -8.66 -8.76 -16.06
CA ARG A 15 -8.90 -9.60 -14.87
C ARG A 15 -8.45 -8.90 -13.58
N THR A 16 -7.28 -8.28 -13.60
CA THR A 16 -6.80 -7.49 -12.47
C THR A 16 -7.71 -6.30 -12.21
N ALA A 17 -8.11 -5.58 -13.27
CA ALA A 17 -9.05 -4.47 -13.15
C ALA A 17 -10.39 -4.92 -12.57
N ALA A 18 -10.92 -6.07 -13.00
CA ALA A 18 -12.15 -6.63 -12.47
C ALA A 18 -12.03 -7.00 -10.97
N VAL A 19 -10.92 -7.64 -10.56
CA VAL A 19 -10.68 -7.96 -9.14
C VAL A 19 -10.59 -6.69 -8.30
N LEU A 20 -9.87 -5.66 -8.76
CA LEU A 20 -9.77 -4.39 -8.06
C LEU A 20 -11.12 -3.66 -7.97
N ALA A 21 -11.92 -3.68 -9.05
CA ALA A 21 -13.27 -3.09 -9.06
C ALA A 21 -14.22 -3.81 -8.10
N LEU A 22 -14.20 -5.15 -8.07
CA LEU A 22 -14.99 -5.94 -7.13
C LEU A 22 -14.57 -5.69 -5.67
N TRP A 23 -13.28 -5.62 -5.42
CA TRP A 23 -12.76 -5.29 -4.08
C TRP A 23 -13.15 -3.87 -3.65
N PHE A 24 -13.01 -2.88 -4.54
CA PHE A 24 -13.46 -1.51 -4.29
C PHE A 24 -14.97 -1.47 -3.99
N ALA A 25 -15.79 -2.15 -4.81
CA ALA A 25 -17.23 -2.23 -4.59
C ALA A 25 -17.57 -2.89 -3.25
N ALA A 26 -16.88 -3.97 -2.86
CA ALA A 26 -17.05 -4.61 -1.57
C ALA A 26 -16.72 -3.65 -0.41
N ALA A 27 -15.60 -2.94 -0.49
CA ALA A 27 -15.22 -1.93 0.52
C ALA A 27 -16.24 -0.79 0.60
N LEU A 28 -16.78 -0.35 -0.55
CA LEU A 28 -17.84 0.67 -0.61
C LEU A 28 -19.14 0.18 0.05
N VAL A 29 -19.56 -1.05 -0.23
CA VAL A 29 -20.76 -1.65 0.37
C VAL A 29 -20.60 -1.79 1.89
N VAL A 30 -19.46 -2.32 2.35
CA VAL A 30 -19.15 -2.47 3.78
C VAL A 30 -19.14 -1.10 4.47
N GLY A 31 -18.54 -0.09 3.83
CA GLY A 31 -18.53 1.29 4.34
C GLY A 31 -19.93 1.92 4.37
N ALA A 32 -20.73 1.73 3.31
CA ALA A 32 -22.11 2.23 3.23
C ALA A 32 -23.02 1.58 4.27
N ALA A 33 -22.81 0.29 4.56
CA ALA A 33 -23.50 -0.43 5.62
C ALA A 33 -23.03 -0.02 7.04
N GLY A 34 -22.00 0.83 7.17
CA GLY A 34 -21.47 1.27 8.45
C GLY A 34 -20.67 0.20 9.19
N LEU A 35 -20.32 -0.92 8.54
CA LEU A 35 -19.65 -2.06 9.18
C LEU A 35 -18.19 -1.80 9.56
N PHE A 36 -17.57 -0.73 9.04
CA PHE A 36 -16.24 -0.31 9.49
C PHE A 36 -16.26 0.37 10.86
N ARG A 37 -17.42 0.89 11.28
CA ARG A 37 -17.57 1.46 12.62
C ARG A 37 -17.60 0.35 13.64
N ALA A 38 -16.76 0.44 14.63
CA ALA A 38 -16.77 -0.49 15.76
C ALA A 38 -17.54 0.13 16.93
N ASP A 39 -18.12 -0.73 17.76
CA ASP A 39 -18.58 -0.31 19.09
C ASP A 39 -17.33 0.18 19.89
N PRO A 40 -17.43 1.34 20.59
CA PRO A 40 -16.30 1.85 21.38
C PRO A 40 -15.77 0.89 22.46
N SER A 41 -16.55 -0.11 22.83
CA SER A 41 -16.14 -1.16 23.76
C SER A 41 -15.39 -2.33 23.13
N GLN A 42 -15.30 -2.38 21.76
CA GLN A 42 -14.73 -3.51 21.03
C GLN A 42 -13.60 -3.08 20.10
N PRO A 43 -12.61 -3.97 19.84
CA PRO A 43 -11.59 -3.72 18.84
C PRO A 43 -12.23 -3.56 17.44
N PRO A 44 -11.69 -2.69 16.57
CA PRO A 44 -12.23 -2.43 15.23
C PRO A 44 -11.87 -3.55 14.25
N LEU A 45 -12.35 -4.78 14.51
CA LEU A 45 -11.94 -6.00 13.79
C LEU A 45 -12.19 -5.92 12.29
N VAL A 46 -13.32 -5.35 11.85
CA VAL A 46 -13.67 -5.30 10.42
C VAL A 46 -12.66 -4.49 9.64
N ILE A 47 -12.25 -3.32 10.16
CA ILE A 47 -11.26 -2.46 9.50
C ILE A 47 -9.86 -3.09 9.57
N LEU A 48 -9.51 -3.74 10.67
CA LEU A 48 -8.25 -4.48 10.79
C LEU A 48 -8.16 -5.64 9.79
N ILE A 49 -9.26 -6.37 9.60
CA ILE A 49 -9.36 -7.43 8.58
C ILE A 49 -9.27 -6.83 7.17
N ALA A 50 -9.91 -5.69 6.92
CA ALA A 50 -9.84 -5.02 5.63
C ALA A 50 -8.42 -4.56 5.28
N ILE A 51 -7.64 -4.11 6.28
CA ILE A 51 -6.24 -3.69 6.09
C ILE A 51 -5.32 -4.90 5.94
N ALA A 52 -5.40 -5.88 6.83
CA ALA A 52 -4.46 -6.99 6.92
C ALA A 52 -4.82 -8.16 5.99
N GLY A 53 -6.10 -8.38 5.72
CA GLY A 53 -6.60 -9.51 4.93
C GLY A 53 -6.01 -9.58 3.53
N PRO A 54 -6.08 -8.52 2.71
CA PRO A 54 -5.53 -8.54 1.36
C PRO A 54 -4.03 -8.85 1.30
N PRO A 55 -3.13 -8.26 2.12
CA PRO A 55 -1.74 -8.66 2.19
C PRO A 55 -1.52 -10.12 2.60
N ILE A 56 -2.32 -10.65 3.52
CA ILE A 56 -2.24 -12.06 3.94
C ILE A 56 -2.65 -12.97 2.77
N VAL A 57 -3.78 -12.70 2.15
CA VAL A 57 -4.27 -13.49 0.98
C VAL A 57 -3.24 -13.44 -0.16
N PHE A 58 -2.67 -12.26 -0.44
CA PHE A 58 -1.61 -12.10 -1.43
C PHE A 58 -0.38 -12.97 -1.08
N ALA A 59 0.07 -12.95 0.18
CA ALA A 59 1.22 -13.73 0.61
C ALA A 59 0.98 -15.24 0.49
N LEU A 60 -0.23 -15.70 0.83
CA LEU A 60 -0.62 -17.10 0.68
C LEU A 60 -0.68 -17.50 -0.81
N ALA A 61 -1.31 -16.68 -1.65
CA ALA A 61 -1.39 -16.92 -3.09
C ALA A 61 0.01 -16.91 -3.75
N TYR A 62 0.88 -15.98 -3.35
CA TYR A 62 2.26 -15.89 -3.85
C TYR A 62 3.10 -17.12 -3.49
N ARG A 63 2.85 -17.72 -2.32
CA ARG A 63 3.53 -18.96 -1.90
C ARG A 63 2.93 -20.21 -2.53
N GLY A 64 1.60 -20.25 -2.65
CA GLY A 64 0.85 -21.45 -3.07
C GLY A 64 0.68 -21.60 -4.59
N SER A 65 0.86 -20.53 -5.39
CA SER A 65 0.60 -20.56 -6.83
C SER A 65 1.79 -20.03 -7.64
N ILE A 66 2.37 -20.91 -8.47
CA ILE A 66 3.43 -20.53 -9.39
C ILE A 66 2.93 -19.49 -10.39
N ALA A 67 1.73 -19.69 -10.97
CA ALA A 67 1.14 -18.78 -11.93
C ALA A 67 0.90 -17.38 -11.33
N PHE A 68 0.44 -17.30 -10.08
CA PHE A 68 0.26 -16.00 -9.40
C PHE A 68 1.61 -15.33 -9.12
N ARG A 69 2.63 -16.11 -8.73
CA ARG A 69 4.00 -15.59 -8.53
C ARG A 69 4.56 -15.02 -9.83
N GLU A 70 4.43 -15.72 -10.93
CA GLU A 70 4.87 -15.25 -12.24
C GLU A 70 4.14 -13.99 -12.67
N PHE A 71 2.82 -13.94 -12.48
CA PHE A 71 2.03 -12.74 -12.71
C PHE A 71 2.57 -11.55 -11.90
N VAL A 72 2.76 -11.70 -10.58
CA VAL A 72 3.27 -10.63 -9.70
C VAL A 72 4.64 -10.13 -10.15
N LEU A 73 5.53 -11.07 -10.53
CA LEU A 73 6.88 -10.76 -10.97
C LEU A 73 6.96 -10.22 -12.41
N SER A 74 5.91 -10.37 -13.22
CA SER A 74 5.82 -9.83 -14.59
C SER A 74 5.31 -8.39 -14.65
N LEU A 75 4.67 -7.87 -13.59
CA LEU A 75 4.12 -6.52 -13.57
C LEU A 75 5.19 -5.45 -13.83
N ASP A 76 4.81 -4.37 -14.50
CA ASP A 76 5.74 -3.27 -14.82
C ASP A 76 6.17 -2.53 -13.55
N LEU A 77 7.45 -2.65 -13.20
CA LEU A 77 8.04 -1.97 -12.04
C LEU A 77 7.97 -0.44 -12.17
N ARG A 78 7.98 0.09 -13.40
CA ARG A 78 7.85 1.54 -13.65
C ARG A 78 6.45 2.00 -13.27
N LEU A 79 5.42 1.23 -13.65
CA LEU A 79 4.04 1.52 -13.26
C LEU A 79 3.88 1.46 -11.74
N LEU A 80 4.41 0.39 -11.09
CA LEU A 80 4.36 0.24 -9.63
C LEU A 80 5.06 1.40 -8.89
N THR A 81 6.11 1.96 -9.49
CA THR A 81 6.81 3.12 -8.92
C THR A 81 6.05 4.41 -9.22
N ALA A 82 5.51 4.57 -10.44
CA ALA A 82 4.78 5.77 -10.86
C ALA A 82 3.52 6.02 -10.04
N VAL A 83 2.75 4.97 -9.74
CA VAL A 83 1.50 5.09 -8.97
C VAL A 83 1.73 5.60 -7.55
N GLN A 84 2.94 5.46 -6.99
CA GLN A 84 3.27 6.03 -5.68
C GLN A 84 3.18 7.56 -5.66
N SER A 85 3.31 8.23 -6.82
CA SER A 85 3.16 9.69 -6.91
C SER A 85 1.77 10.17 -6.50
N TRP A 86 0.74 9.33 -6.61
CA TRP A 86 -0.62 9.66 -6.17
C TRP A 86 -0.75 9.84 -4.66
N ARG A 87 0.22 9.37 -3.89
CA ARG A 87 0.24 9.54 -2.43
C ARG A 87 0.31 11.00 -1.99
N VAL A 88 0.72 11.93 -2.86
CA VAL A 88 0.65 13.37 -2.55
C VAL A 88 -0.76 13.82 -2.14
N ILE A 89 -1.80 13.09 -2.57
CA ILE A 89 -3.19 13.36 -2.15
C ILE A 89 -3.36 13.17 -0.64
N GLY A 90 -2.56 12.31 0.02
CA GLY A 90 -2.59 12.12 1.48
C GLY A 90 -2.25 13.39 2.27
N GLY A 91 -1.63 14.39 1.64
CA GLY A 91 -1.47 15.72 2.22
C GLY A 91 -2.81 16.37 2.66
N VAL A 92 -3.95 15.91 2.14
CA VAL A 92 -5.29 16.31 2.59
C VAL A 92 -5.53 16.04 4.08
N PHE A 93 -4.85 15.02 4.67
CA PHE A 93 -4.99 14.75 6.10
C PHE A 93 -4.55 15.93 6.97
N VAL A 94 -3.51 16.66 6.54
CA VAL A 94 -3.06 17.88 7.23
C VAL A 94 -4.16 18.96 7.18
N ALA A 95 -4.84 19.11 6.05
CA ALA A 95 -5.98 20.02 5.94
C ALA A 95 -7.16 19.55 6.81
N PHE A 96 -7.45 18.26 6.87
CA PHE A 96 -8.50 17.74 7.76
C PHE A 96 -8.19 18.00 9.23
N ASN A 97 -6.92 17.96 9.65
CA ASN A 97 -6.57 18.37 11.01
C ASN A 97 -6.80 19.87 11.22
N ALA A 98 -6.42 20.73 10.28
CA ALA A 98 -6.65 22.17 10.37
C ALA A 98 -8.16 22.53 10.53
N HIS A 99 -9.04 21.70 9.95
CA HIS A 99 -10.49 21.81 10.09
C HIS A 99 -11.08 21.00 11.26
N ARG A 100 -10.24 20.50 12.16
CA ARG A 100 -10.65 19.70 13.35
C ARG A 100 -11.43 18.42 12.99
N MET A 101 -11.22 17.87 11.80
CA MET A 101 -11.87 16.62 11.34
C MET A 101 -11.07 15.37 11.71
N LEU A 102 -9.74 15.47 11.82
CA LEU A 102 -8.85 14.37 12.18
C LEU A 102 -7.84 14.82 13.25
N PRO A 103 -7.42 13.92 14.15
CA PRO A 103 -6.45 14.24 15.20
C PRO A 103 -5.05 14.47 14.63
N ALA A 104 -4.31 15.42 15.21
CA ALA A 104 -2.94 15.73 14.81
C ALA A 104 -2.01 14.51 14.86
N LEU A 105 -2.22 13.64 15.86
CA LEU A 105 -1.45 12.39 16.05
C LEU A 105 -1.48 11.49 14.81
N PHE A 106 -2.60 11.43 14.09
CA PHE A 106 -2.73 10.69 12.83
C PHE A 106 -2.38 11.56 11.62
N ALA A 107 -2.98 12.76 11.55
CA ALA A 107 -3.00 13.56 10.34
C ALA A 107 -1.59 14.01 9.89
N TYR A 108 -0.72 14.37 10.84
CA TYR A 108 0.63 14.82 10.49
C TYR A 108 1.54 13.68 10.03
N PRO A 109 1.70 12.56 10.77
CA PRO A 109 2.52 11.46 10.28
C PRO A 109 2.02 10.92 8.94
N ALA A 110 0.73 10.61 8.82
CA ALA A 110 0.15 10.07 7.60
C ALA A 110 0.22 11.06 6.43
N GLY A 111 -0.13 12.33 6.66
CA GLY A 111 -0.13 13.35 5.61
C GLY A 111 1.27 13.70 5.10
N TYR A 112 2.23 13.93 6.00
CA TYR A 112 3.60 14.24 5.59
C TYR A 112 4.35 13.03 5.06
N GLY A 113 4.07 11.82 5.58
CA GLY A 113 4.62 10.58 5.06
C GLY A 113 4.17 10.31 3.63
N ASP A 114 2.86 10.45 3.38
CA ASP A 114 2.28 10.37 2.04
C ASP A 114 2.88 11.40 1.08
N LEU A 115 2.99 12.68 1.50
CA LEU A 115 3.61 13.74 0.71
C LEU A 115 5.08 13.41 0.38
N LEU A 116 5.84 12.92 1.36
CA LEU A 116 7.23 12.56 1.17
C LEU A 116 7.38 11.43 0.15
N VAL A 117 6.65 10.33 0.34
CA VAL A 117 6.71 9.17 -0.57
C VAL A 117 6.26 9.57 -1.97
N GLY A 118 5.14 10.30 -2.07
CA GLY A 118 4.60 10.77 -3.34
C GLY A 118 5.54 11.70 -4.09
N ALA A 119 6.22 12.62 -3.38
CA ALA A 119 7.20 13.53 -3.96
C ALA A 119 8.50 12.83 -4.39
N LEU A 120 8.92 11.78 -3.67
CA LEU A 120 10.12 10.99 -4.02
C LEU A 120 9.89 10.02 -5.19
N ALA A 121 8.65 9.60 -5.42
CA ALA A 121 8.32 8.60 -6.44
C ALA A 121 8.74 9.01 -7.87
N PRO A 122 8.56 10.25 -8.37
CA PRO A 122 9.03 10.66 -9.68
C PRO A 122 10.55 10.55 -9.84
N PHE A 123 11.31 10.86 -8.79
CA PHE A 123 12.78 10.77 -8.84
C PHE A 123 13.25 9.32 -8.90
N ALA A 124 12.62 8.43 -8.12
CA ALA A 124 12.89 6.99 -8.18
C ALA A 124 12.51 6.42 -9.55
N LEU A 125 11.38 6.87 -10.12
CA LEU A 125 10.91 6.47 -11.45
C LEU A 125 11.89 6.90 -12.55
N LEU A 126 12.33 8.16 -12.55
CA LEU A 126 13.31 8.66 -13.52
C LEU A 126 14.64 7.90 -13.41
N ALA A 127 15.13 7.66 -12.19
CA ALA A 127 16.32 6.86 -11.99
C ALA A 127 16.17 5.43 -12.54
N LEU A 128 14.99 4.82 -12.38
CA LEU A 128 14.65 3.49 -12.91
C LEU A 128 14.57 3.49 -14.44
N ILE A 129 13.93 4.49 -15.06
CA ILE A 129 13.79 4.61 -16.52
C ILE A 129 15.16 4.78 -17.17
N ASP A 130 15.97 5.72 -16.67
CA ASP A 130 17.28 6.07 -17.21
C ASP A 130 18.37 5.06 -16.81
N ARG A 131 18.05 4.04 -16.01
CA ARG A 131 19.04 3.07 -15.47
C ARG A 131 20.22 3.73 -14.78
N ARG A 132 20.00 4.84 -14.05
CA ARG A 132 21.05 5.56 -13.33
C ARG A 132 21.72 4.66 -12.29
N PRO A 133 23.02 4.82 -12.02
CA PRO A 133 23.69 4.09 -10.95
C PRO A 133 22.91 4.22 -9.63
N GLY A 134 22.60 3.07 -8.97
CA GLY A 134 21.88 3.07 -7.71
C GLY A 134 20.36 3.16 -7.83
N TRP A 135 19.76 3.08 -9.01
CA TRP A 135 18.28 3.10 -9.18
C TRP A 135 17.56 2.04 -8.35
N GLN A 136 18.14 0.84 -8.20
CA GLN A 136 17.57 -0.23 -7.37
C GLN A 136 17.46 0.20 -5.91
N ARG A 137 18.49 0.89 -5.39
CA ARG A 137 18.48 1.44 -4.03
C ARG A 137 17.43 2.53 -3.89
N ASN A 138 17.25 3.40 -4.87
CA ASN A 138 16.22 4.44 -4.83
C ASN A 138 14.81 3.84 -4.78
N VAL A 139 14.53 2.85 -5.64
CA VAL A 139 13.25 2.14 -5.61
C VAL A 139 13.08 1.36 -4.30
N LEU A 140 14.13 0.70 -3.79
CA LEU A 140 14.10 0.01 -2.50
C LEU A 140 13.75 0.97 -1.36
N CYS A 141 14.47 2.10 -1.26
CA CYS A 141 14.24 3.10 -0.21
C CYS A 141 12.80 3.66 -0.28
N LEU A 142 12.31 4.00 -1.48
CA LEU A 142 10.95 4.48 -1.68
C LEU A 142 9.92 3.49 -1.13
N ASN A 143 10.08 2.20 -1.44
CA ASN A 143 9.13 1.18 -1.01
C ASN A 143 9.21 0.87 0.49
N ILE A 144 10.41 0.89 1.09
CA ILE A 144 10.57 0.75 2.55
C ILE A 144 9.96 1.95 3.27
N LEU A 145 10.25 3.17 2.83
CA LEU A 145 9.67 4.39 3.40
C LEU A 145 8.14 4.36 3.32
N GLY A 146 7.57 3.95 2.18
CA GLY A 146 6.13 3.86 2.02
C GLY A 146 5.46 2.82 2.92
N LEU A 147 6.11 1.68 3.17
CA LEU A 147 5.61 0.69 4.14
C LEU A 147 5.73 1.18 5.59
N LEU A 148 6.84 1.84 5.95
CA LEU A 148 7.02 2.41 7.28
C LEU A 148 5.99 3.51 7.56
N ASP A 149 5.68 4.32 6.55
CA ASP A 149 4.63 5.33 6.64
C ASP A 149 3.25 4.70 6.93
N PHE A 150 2.88 3.62 6.24
CA PHE A 150 1.64 2.90 6.55
C PHE A 150 1.62 2.29 7.94
N VAL A 151 2.76 1.77 8.43
CA VAL A 151 2.85 1.30 9.83
C VAL A 151 2.59 2.46 10.79
N GLY A 152 3.17 3.64 10.52
CA GLY A 152 2.93 4.86 11.29
C GLY A 152 1.47 5.31 11.22
N ALA A 153 0.91 5.42 10.02
CA ALA A 153 -0.46 5.86 9.81
C ALA A 153 -1.50 4.93 10.46
N ILE A 154 -1.35 3.60 10.27
CA ILE A 154 -2.24 2.62 10.89
C ILE A 154 -2.10 2.67 12.40
N GLY A 155 -0.86 2.67 12.92
CA GLY A 155 -0.60 2.71 14.35
C GLY A 155 -1.17 3.96 15.01
N THR A 156 -0.89 5.14 14.47
CA THR A 156 -1.39 6.42 15.01
C THR A 156 -2.90 6.56 14.84
N GLY A 157 -3.48 6.04 13.75
CA GLY A 157 -4.93 6.00 13.56
C GLY A 157 -5.63 5.16 14.64
N LEU A 158 -5.10 3.97 14.95
CA LEU A 158 -5.63 3.12 16.02
C LEU A 158 -5.45 3.75 17.40
N LEU A 159 -4.28 4.32 17.68
CA LEU A 159 -4.00 4.98 18.96
C LEU A 159 -4.86 6.22 19.20
N ALA A 160 -5.34 6.89 18.14
CA ALA A 160 -6.20 8.06 18.20
C ALA A 160 -7.70 7.75 18.02
N SER A 161 -8.10 6.47 17.94
CA SER A 161 -9.50 6.05 17.83
C SER A 161 -10.25 6.12 19.16
N ASP A 162 -11.59 6.06 19.13
CA ASP A 162 -12.43 6.06 20.35
C ASP A 162 -12.55 4.65 20.98
N GLY A 163 -12.04 3.61 20.32
CA GLY A 163 -12.09 2.23 20.77
C GLY A 163 -11.04 1.85 21.83
N PRO A 164 -10.97 0.55 22.21
CA PRO A 164 -10.04 0.05 23.23
C PRO A 164 -8.56 0.23 22.87
N LEU A 165 -8.24 0.42 21.60
CA LEU A 165 -6.89 0.68 21.10
C LEU A 165 -6.53 2.17 21.13
N GLY A 166 -7.48 3.06 21.41
CA GLY A 166 -7.33 4.51 21.44
C GLY A 166 -6.63 5.04 22.69
N LEU A 167 -5.42 4.55 22.95
CA LEU A 167 -4.64 4.90 24.14
C LEU A 167 -4.16 6.35 24.18
N LEU A 168 -4.10 7.00 23.02
CA LEU A 168 -3.65 8.40 22.83
C LEU A 168 -4.74 9.28 22.20
N ARG A 169 -6.01 8.93 22.44
CA ARG A 169 -7.14 9.73 21.95
C ARG A 169 -7.11 11.14 22.53
N SER A 170 -7.55 12.10 21.72
CA SER A 170 -7.75 13.49 22.11
C SER A 170 -9.23 13.87 21.95
N GLU A 171 -9.57 15.15 22.09
CA GLU A 171 -10.94 15.65 21.80
C GLU A 171 -11.41 15.35 20.38
N ILE A 172 -10.46 15.20 19.44
CA ILE A 172 -10.71 14.84 18.05
C ILE A 172 -10.21 13.41 17.87
N SER A 173 -11.09 12.47 17.47
CA SER A 173 -10.74 11.08 17.22
C SER A 173 -10.43 10.81 15.75
N ALA A 174 -9.85 9.64 15.48
CA ALA A 174 -9.62 9.12 14.13
C ALA A 174 -10.86 8.40 13.54
N ASP A 175 -11.98 8.34 14.24
CA ASP A 175 -13.18 7.60 13.84
C ASP A 175 -13.81 8.06 12.52
N PRO A 176 -13.66 9.31 12.05
CA PRO A 176 -14.07 9.66 10.68
C PRO A 176 -13.47 8.76 9.60
N LEU A 177 -12.30 8.12 9.85
CA LEU A 177 -11.70 7.12 8.95
C LEU A 177 -12.50 5.81 8.86
N THR A 178 -13.50 5.61 9.69
CA THR A 178 -14.40 4.44 9.66
C THR A 178 -15.72 4.73 8.92
N ALA A 179 -15.93 5.96 8.48
CA ALA A 179 -17.12 6.41 7.77
C ALA A 179 -16.78 6.82 6.33
N LEU A 180 -17.72 6.57 5.38
CA LEU A 180 -17.55 7.06 4.01
C LEU A 180 -17.51 8.60 3.96
N PRO A 181 -16.72 9.16 3.03
CA PRO A 181 -15.86 8.49 2.05
C PRO A 181 -14.52 8.02 2.62
N LEU A 182 -14.08 8.49 3.81
CA LEU A 182 -12.75 8.25 4.36
C LEU A 182 -12.47 6.77 4.66
N ALA A 183 -13.51 5.98 4.94
CA ALA A 183 -13.39 4.53 5.18
C ALA A 183 -12.81 3.74 3.99
N LEU A 184 -12.87 4.30 2.77
CA LEU A 184 -12.23 3.69 1.59
C LEU A 184 -10.70 3.76 1.67
N ILE A 185 -10.14 4.66 2.49
CA ILE A 185 -8.69 4.75 2.67
C ILE A 185 -8.17 3.51 3.36
N PRO A 186 -8.55 3.19 4.62
CA PRO A 186 -8.11 1.96 5.27
C PRO A 186 -8.76 0.70 4.67
N GLY A 187 -9.98 0.77 4.12
CA GLY A 187 -10.71 -0.38 3.57
C GLY A 187 -10.25 -0.83 2.19
N PHE A 188 -9.62 0.04 1.41
CA PHE A 188 -9.20 -0.27 0.05
C PHE A 188 -7.83 0.32 -0.31
N ALA A 189 -7.64 1.65 -0.18
CA ALA A 189 -6.44 2.31 -0.68
C ALA A 189 -5.17 1.83 0.04
N VAL A 190 -5.12 1.85 1.35
CA VAL A 190 -3.95 1.45 2.15
C VAL A 190 -3.53 0.01 1.84
N PRO A 191 -4.39 -1.03 1.93
CA PRO A 191 -3.98 -2.38 1.61
C PRO A 191 -3.58 -2.55 0.13
N LEU A 192 -4.19 -1.83 -0.81
CA LEU A 192 -3.76 -1.84 -2.22
C LEU A 192 -2.33 -1.31 -2.36
N TRP A 193 -2.01 -0.17 -1.75
CA TRP A 193 -0.65 0.40 -1.80
C TRP A 193 0.37 -0.49 -1.09
N ILE A 194 0.00 -1.14 0.01
CA ILE A 194 0.85 -2.17 0.65
C ILE A 194 1.19 -3.28 -0.35
N LEU A 195 0.21 -3.77 -1.13
CA LEU A 195 0.45 -4.78 -2.17
C LEU A 195 1.38 -4.27 -3.28
N VAL A 196 1.23 -3.01 -3.69
CA VAL A 196 2.11 -2.39 -4.69
C VAL A 196 3.55 -2.33 -4.16
N HIS A 197 3.77 -1.91 -2.92
CA HIS A 197 5.09 -1.88 -2.29
C HIS A 197 5.69 -3.29 -2.19
N ILE A 198 4.93 -4.28 -1.69
CA ILE A 198 5.39 -5.66 -1.56
C ILE A 198 5.78 -6.21 -2.94
N THR A 199 4.96 -5.97 -3.97
CA THR A 199 5.25 -6.43 -5.34
C THR A 199 6.55 -5.85 -5.87
N ALA A 200 6.77 -4.54 -5.72
CA ALA A 200 8.01 -3.89 -6.12
C ALA A 200 9.24 -4.46 -5.39
N LEU A 201 9.13 -4.72 -4.08
CA LEU A 201 10.21 -5.32 -3.28
C LEU A 201 10.51 -6.77 -3.71
N LEU A 202 9.48 -7.58 -4.02
CA LEU A 202 9.67 -8.94 -4.53
C LEU A 202 10.39 -8.94 -5.88
N GLN A 203 10.06 -8.02 -6.78
CA GLN A 203 10.75 -7.86 -8.06
C GLN A 203 12.22 -7.44 -7.88
N LEU A 204 12.49 -6.44 -7.02
CA LEU A 204 13.86 -6.03 -6.70
C LEU A 204 14.68 -7.17 -6.12
N ARG A 205 14.09 -7.96 -5.21
CA ARG A 205 14.73 -9.14 -4.63
C ARG A 205 15.10 -10.17 -5.70
N ARG A 206 14.21 -10.42 -6.67
CA ARG A 206 14.48 -11.32 -7.79
C ARG A 206 15.63 -10.82 -8.67
N LEU A 207 15.67 -9.52 -8.96
CA LEU A 207 16.73 -8.89 -9.77
C LEU A 207 18.11 -8.99 -9.11
N ASN A 208 18.16 -8.98 -7.80
CA ASN A 208 19.39 -9.04 -7.01
C ASN A 208 19.80 -10.48 -6.62
N ALA A 209 18.99 -11.49 -6.96
CA ALA A 209 19.32 -12.89 -6.69
C ALA A 209 20.50 -13.33 -7.59
N PRO A 210 21.49 -14.09 -7.05
CA PRO A 210 22.60 -14.63 -7.83
C PRO A 210 22.06 -15.46 -9.01
N GLN A 211 22.68 -15.34 -10.18
CA GLN A 211 22.28 -16.03 -11.41
C GLN A 211 22.20 -17.57 -11.27
N ALA A 212 22.96 -18.17 -10.36
CA ALA A 212 22.94 -19.62 -10.06
C ALA A 212 21.55 -20.11 -9.62
N MET A 213 20.70 -19.26 -9.05
CA MET A 213 19.36 -19.62 -8.60
C MET A 213 18.28 -19.40 -9.68
N GLN A 214 18.62 -18.72 -10.78
CA GLN A 214 17.71 -18.45 -11.91
C GLN A 214 17.66 -19.63 -12.92
N VAL A 215 18.69 -20.51 -12.93
CA VAL A 215 18.81 -21.64 -13.85
C VAL A 215 18.06 -22.89 -13.34
N ALA A 216 17.62 -22.91 -12.09
CA ALA A 216 17.00 -24.10 -11.46
C ALA A 216 15.49 -24.24 -11.69
N VAL A 217 14.88 -23.48 -12.62
CA VAL A 217 13.50 -23.73 -13.06
C VAL A 217 13.56 -24.60 -14.32
N PRO A 218 13.26 -25.91 -14.24
CA PRO A 218 13.20 -26.73 -15.46
C PRO A 218 12.07 -26.21 -16.34
N ALA A 219 12.41 -25.97 -17.61
CA ALA A 219 11.41 -25.82 -18.67
C ALA A 219 10.67 -27.17 -18.81
N HIS A 220 9.42 -27.19 -18.39
CA HIS A 220 8.45 -28.25 -18.69
C HIS A 220 7.31 -27.68 -19.50
#